data_0671fe36a0d0fa7ba2ac8675619f2676
#
_entry.id   0671fe36a0d0fa7ba2ac8675619f2676
#
_cell.length_a   1.000
_cell.length_b   1.000
_cell.length_c   1.000
_cell.angle_alpha   90.00
_cell.angle_beta   90.00
_cell.angle_gamma   90.00
#
_symmetry.space_group_name_H-M   'P 1'
#
loop_
_entity.id
_entity.type
_entity.pdbx_description
1 polymer ?
#
loop_
_entity_poly.entity_id
_entity_poly.type
_entity_poly.pdbx_seq_one_letter_code
_entity_poly.pdbx_strand_id
1 'polypeptide(L)'
;MKKIIIAVLLIAVMACSVFAFAGCTPADYTVGIVQHIQHVALNKSNEGFQDRLSQLFEEDGKTVKFLYRNASGETTNNTTAAQTLITQRVDLIFAIATPSAQAVAAETNTLPIVFSAVTSAKDAKLTADNIAGTTDLNDINKQVDLMVELIPNAKKIAVLYSTDEANSIVQRDMVKDYAVSKGLQFTARGISTIDDVANALNAFKRDGVDCVYIPTDNKLAAAADSVHAFNKDGANLPIVCGENEMNNKCGIATYGVDYYAIGVRAAEMAYDILTGKKTPKEIGYEDPQNFELSINQTVASEIGFTIPQSVLDKVAK
;
A
#
# COMPACT_ATOMS: atom_id res chain seq x y z
N MET A 1 72.14 -3.04 -0.97
CA MET A 1 70.96 -3.11 -1.83
C MET A 1 69.91 -4.07 -1.30
N LYS A 2 70.13 -5.34 -0.97
CA LYS A 2 69.10 -6.27 -0.46
C LYS A 2 68.38 -5.80 0.82
N LYS A 3 69.09 -5.17 1.78
CA LYS A 3 68.47 -4.65 3.02
C LYS A 3 67.55 -3.46 2.79
N ILE A 4 67.82 -2.62 1.78
CA ILE A 4 66.96 -1.46 1.43
C ILE A 4 65.71 -1.93 0.72
N ILE A 5 65.80 -2.95 -0.14
CA ILE A 5 64.65 -3.54 -0.84
C ILE A 5 63.69 -4.21 0.16
N ILE A 6 64.20 -4.89 1.18
CA ILE A 6 63.36 -5.51 2.23
C ILE A 6 62.66 -4.44 3.08
N ALA A 7 63.33 -3.31 3.40
CA ALA A 7 62.74 -2.22 4.15
C ALA A 7 61.59 -1.51 3.36
N VAL A 8 61.79 -1.31 2.06
CA VAL A 8 60.75 -0.72 1.17
C VAL A 8 59.57 -1.66 0.99
N LEU A 9 59.78 -2.99 0.89
CA LEU A 9 58.71 -3.99 0.83
C LEU A 9 57.90 -4.05 2.15
N LEU A 10 58.54 -3.95 3.30
CA LEU A 10 57.88 -3.92 4.61
C LEU A 10 57.05 -2.64 4.81
N ILE A 11 57.48 -1.47 4.33
CA ILE A 11 56.73 -0.23 4.36
C ILE A 11 55.55 -0.29 3.41
N ALA A 12 55.69 -0.88 2.22
CA ALA A 12 54.58 -1.06 1.26
C ALA A 12 53.51 -2.03 1.80
N VAL A 13 53.87 -3.10 2.50
CA VAL A 13 52.93 -4.02 3.14
C VAL A 13 52.24 -3.37 4.31
N MET A 14 52.89 -2.51 5.09
CA MET A 14 52.28 -1.76 6.18
C MET A 14 51.33 -0.65 5.69
N ALA A 15 51.65 -0.01 4.55
CA ALA A 15 50.75 0.97 3.92
C ALA A 15 49.50 0.32 3.29
N CYS A 16 49.62 -0.89 2.73
CA CYS A 16 48.46 -1.65 2.23
C CYS A 16 47.54 -2.18 3.35
N SER A 17 48.05 -2.44 4.56
CA SER A 17 47.23 -2.92 5.67
C SER A 17 46.38 -1.79 6.34
N VAL A 18 46.74 -0.52 6.14
CA VAL A 18 45.96 0.62 6.65
C VAL A 18 44.73 0.92 5.76
N PHE A 19 44.76 0.54 4.47
CA PHE A 19 43.62 0.70 3.56
C PHE A 19 42.60 -0.45 3.62
N ALA A 20 42.91 -1.56 4.30
CA ALA A 20 42.01 -2.72 4.40
C ALA A 20 40.98 -2.61 5.56
N PHE A 21 41.04 -1.57 6.39
CA PHE A 21 40.05 -1.24 7.41
C PHE A 21 39.20 -0.03 7.00
N ALA A 22 38.79 0.06 5.74
CA ALA A 22 37.53 0.74 5.41
C ALA A 22 36.42 -0.19 5.91
N GLY A 23 36.35 -0.36 7.22
CA GLY A 23 35.29 -1.10 7.89
C GLY A 23 33.99 -0.43 7.52
N CYS A 24 33.02 -1.24 7.11
CA CYS A 24 31.63 -0.84 6.94
C CYS A 24 31.22 -0.16 8.25
N THR A 25 31.25 1.17 8.30
CA THR A 25 30.74 1.91 9.46
C THR A 25 29.28 1.48 9.60
N PRO A 26 28.83 1.00 10.76
CA PRO A 26 27.41 0.69 10.95
C PRO A 26 26.61 1.95 10.65
N ALA A 27 25.47 1.79 9.99
CA ALA A 27 24.55 2.90 9.78
C ALA A 27 24.12 3.48 11.14
N ASP A 28 23.86 4.80 11.18
CA ASP A 28 23.40 5.47 12.40
C ASP A 28 22.03 4.96 12.82
N TYR A 29 21.19 4.60 11.84
CA TYR A 29 19.86 4.03 12.06
C TYR A 29 19.63 2.81 11.18
N THR A 30 18.88 1.84 11.70
CA THR A 30 18.43 0.66 10.95
C THR A 30 16.91 0.58 11.02
N VAL A 31 16.24 0.67 9.88
CA VAL A 31 14.79 0.58 9.77
C VAL A 31 14.41 -0.76 9.13
N GLY A 32 13.57 -1.52 9.83
CA GLY A 32 12.95 -2.72 9.27
C GLY A 32 11.74 -2.34 8.40
N ILE A 33 11.57 -3.00 7.27
CA ILE A 33 10.39 -2.81 6.41
C ILE A 33 9.67 -4.13 6.25
N VAL A 34 8.38 -4.17 6.60
CA VAL A 34 7.49 -5.31 6.35
C VAL A 34 6.43 -4.89 5.34
N GLN A 35 6.47 -5.46 4.15
CA GLN A 35 5.47 -5.25 3.10
C GLN A 35 4.65 -6.53 2.92
N HIS A 36 3.31 -6.42 2.96
CA HIS A 36 2.41 -7.56 2.89
C HIS A 36 2.56 -8.36 1.59
N ILE A 37 2.50 -7.66 0.46
CA ILE A 37 2.65 -8.23 -0.88
C ILE A 37 3.21 -7.17 -1.83
N GLN A 38 3.80 -7.60 -2.94
CA GLN A 38 4.28 -6.68 -3.97
C GLN A 38 3.18 -6.39 -4.99
N HIS A 39 2.77 -5.14 -5.08
CA HIS A 39 2.04 -4.55 -6.19
C HIS A 39 2.39 -3.06 -6.29
N VAL A 40 2.01 -2.41 -7.39
CA VAL A 40 2.54 -1.08 -7.74
C VAL A 40 2.27 -0.05 -6.65
N ALA A 41 1.05 0.00 -6.07
CA ALA A 41 0.71 0.98 -5.04
C ALA A 41 1.58 0.83 -3.77
N LEU A 42 1.69 -0.40 -3.22
CA LEU A 42 2.53 -0.62 -2.03
C LEU A 42 4.02 -0.40 -2.31
N ASN A 43 4.49 -0.72 -3.52
CA ASN A 43 5.87 -0.45 -3.93
C ASN A 43 6.14 1.06 -3.97
N LYS A 44 5.20 1.89 -4.47
CA LYS A 44 5.30 3.35 -4.45
C LYS A 44 5.34 3.91 -3.01
N SER A 45 4.53 3.38 -2.10
CA SER A 45 4.59 3.79 -0.69
C SER A 45 5.96 3.46 -0.06
N ASN A 46 6.50 2.29 -0.37
CA ASN A 46 7.84 1.89 0.08
C ASN A 46 8.94 2.77 -0.52
N GLU A 47 8.87 3.09 -1.81
CA GLU A 47 9.79 3.96 -2.52
C GLU A 47 9.78 5.38 -1.90
N GLY A 48 8.61 6.00 -1.78
CA GLY A 48 8.47 7.32 -1.17
C GLY A 48 9.01 7.38 0.26
N PHE A 49 8.80 6.32 1.04
CA PHE A 49 9.36 6.22 2.39
C PHE A 49 10.89 6.14 2.38
N GLN A 50 11.49 5.26 1.59
CA GLN A 50 12.94 5.09 1.57
C GLN A 50 13.65 6.32 1.01
N ASP A 51 13.13 6.91 -0.08
CA ASP A 51 13.71 8.10 -0.70
C ASP A 51 13.72 9.27 0.28
N ARG A 52 12.56 9.56 0.90
CA ARG A 52 12.43 10.71 1.79
C ARG A 52 13.22 10.54 3.08
N LEU A 53 13.19 9.35 3.68
CA LEU A 53 13.92 9.10 4.93
C LEU A 53 15.44 9.15 4.69
N SER A 54 15.92 8.62 3.57
CA SER A 54 17.33 8.72 3.18
C SER A 54 17.75 10.17 2.99
N GLN A 55 16.95 10.95 2.27
CA GLN A 55 17.21 12.39 2.06
C GLN A 55 17.31 13.15 3.38
N LEU A 56 16.36 12.95 4.31
CA LEU A 56 16.33 13.65 5.60
C LEU A 56 17.57 13.33 6.45
N PHE A 57 18.02 12.07 6.46
CA PHE A 57 19.23 11.71 7.18
C PHE A 57 20.50 12.18 6.49
N GLU A 58 20.54 12.21 5.15
CA GLU A 58 21.68 12.76 4.40
C GLU A 58 21.86 14.27 4.69
N GLU A 59 20.76 15.03 4.77
CA GLU A 59 20.75 16.45 5.16
C GLU A 59 21.33 16.66 6.58
N ASP A 60 21.18 15.69 7.49
CA ASP A 60 21.76 15.71 8.84
C ASP A 60 23.18 15.10 8.91
N GLY A 61 23.75 14.67 7.79
CA GLY A 61 25.05 13.97 7.74
C GLY A 61 25.04 12.59 8.39
N LYS A 62 23.87 11.94 8.45
CA LYS A 62 23.64 10.61 9.02
C LYS A 62 23.29 9.59 7.93
N THR A 63 23.34 8.33 8.31
CA THR A 63 23.06 7.20 7.43
C THR A 63 21.92 6.35 7.97
N VAL A 64 21.06 5.86 7.07
CA VAL A 64 19.99 4.91 7.38
C VAL A 64 20.15 3.63 6.55
N LYS A 65 19.94 2.48 7.19
CA LYS A 65 19.93 1.18 6.54
C LYS A 65 18.52 0.60 6.58
N PHE A 66 18.07 0.05 5.46
CA PHE A 66 16.77 -0.62 5.35
C PHE A 66 16.93 -2.13 5.33
N LEU A 67 16.13 -2.84 6.13
CA LEU A 67 16.03 -4.30 6.14
C LEU A 67 14.64 -4.70 5.64
N TYR A 68 14.52 -4.93 4.34
CA TYR A 68 13.24 -5.23 3.69
C TYR A 68 12.83 -6.69 3.82
N ARG A 69 11.53 -6.93 4.09
CA ARG A 69 10.88 -8.23 4.13
C ARG A 69 9.53 -8.16 3.41
N ASN A 70 9.34 -9.06 2.44
CA ASN A 70 8.06 -9.23 1.75
C ASN A 70 7.36 -10.49 2.27
N ALA A 71 6.11 -10.34 2.69
CA ALA A 71 5.31 -11.46 3.19
C ALA A 71 4.63 -12.27 2.10
N SER A 72 4.68 -11.82 0.84
CA SER A 72 4.12 -12.50 -0.33
C SER A 72 2.62 -12.81 -0.22
N GLY A 73 1.87 -11.97 0.50
CA GLY A 73 0.42 -12.10 0.72
C GLY A 73 0.03 -13.02 1.88
N GLU A 74 1.01 -13.62 2.57
CA GLU A 74 0.73 -14.60 3.62
C GLU A 74 0.82 -13.98 5.02
N THR A 75 -0.25 -14.11 5.82
CA THR A 75 -0.30 -13.55 7.18
C THR A 75 0.82 -14.10 8.08
N THR A 76 1.13 -15.38 7.99
CA THR A 76 2.20 -16.02 8.79
C THR A 76 3.58 -15.46 8.46
N ASN A 77 3.82 -15.06 7.20
CA ASN A 77 5.07 -14.47 6.78
C ASN A 77 5.23 -13.04 7.31
N ASN A 78 4.14 -12.27 7.48
CA ASN A 78 4.19 -10.97 8.15
C ASN A 78 4.69 -11.10 9.59
N THR A 79 4.17 -12.08 10.34
CA THR A 79 4.59 -12.36 11.72
C THR A 79 6.07 -12.76 11.78
N THR A 80 6.49 -13.70 10.91
CA THR A 80 7.90 -14.13 10.82
C THR A 80 8.83 -12.97 10.46
N ALA A 81 8.41 -12.09 9.54
CA ALA A 81 9.17 -10.90 9.16
C ALA A 81 9.33 -9.93 10.36
N ALA A 82 8.25 -9.67 11.09
CA ALA A 82 8.27 -8.82 12.28
C ALA A 82 9.23 -9.38 13.36
N GLN A 83 9.11 -10.65 13.72
CA GLN A 83 9.97 -11.32 14.69
C GLN A 83 11.43 -11.29 14.28
N THR A 84 11.72 -11.49 12.99
CA THR A 84 13.08 -11.44 12.44
C THR A 84 13.68 -10.05 12.62
N LEU A 85 12.95 -8.98 12.26
CA LEU A 85 13.42 -7.60 12.38
C LEU A 85 13.62 -7.18 13.83
N ILE A 86 12.72 -7.58 14.74
CA ILE A 86 12.86 -7.35 16.19
C ILE A 86 14.14 -8.02 16.72
N THR A 87 14.39 -9.27 16.32
CA THR A 87 15.61 -10.00 16.70
C THR A 87 16.88 -9.34 16.15
N GLN A 88 16.81 -8.72 14.97
CA GLN A 88 17.89 -7.95 14.35
C GLN A 88 18.09 -6.57 14.99
N ARG A 89 17.28 -6.20 16.00
CA ARG A 89 17.36 -4.96 16.76
C ARG A 89 17.31 -3.71 15.88
N VAL A 90 16.34 -3.66 14.96
CA VAL A 90 16.07 -2.44 14.20
C VAL A 90 15.56 -1.34 15.13
N ASP A 91 15.78 -0.06 14.77
CA ASP A 91 15.40 1.10 15.56
C ASP A 91 13.92 1.47 15.38
N LEU A 92 13.33 1.09 14.25
CA LEU A 92 11.93 1.31 13.90
C LEU A 92 11.48 0.27 12.87
N ILE A 93 10.19 -0.09 12.87
CA ILE A 93 9.60 -0.89 11.78
C ILE A 93 8.62 -0.05 10.99
N PHE A 94 8.82 0.03 9.67
CA PHE A 94 7.86 0.53 8.70
C PHE A 94 7.01 -0.64 8.19
N ALA A 95 5.70 -0.58 8.41
CA ALA A 95 4.77 -1.64 8.06
C ALA A 95 3.82 -1.17 6.96
N ILE A 96 3.82 -1.86 5.81
CA ILE A 96 3.07 -1.48 4.62
C ILE A 96 1.89 -2.42 4.41
N ALA A 97 0.69 -1.86 4.38
CA ALA A 97 -0.63 -2.49 4.34
C ALA A 97 -1.13 -2.99 5.72
N THR A 98 -2.45 -3.06 5.85
CA THR A 98 -3.14 -3.45 7.10
C THR A 98 -2.65 -4.78 7.68
N PRO A 99 -2.48 -5.88 6.90
CA PRO A 99 -2.04 -7.15 7.48
C PRO A 99 -0.61 -7.09 8.05
N SER A 100 0.31 -6.35 7.40
CA SER A 100 1.67 -6.15 7.93
C SER A 100 1.65 -5.33 9.22
N ALA A 101 0.92 -4.22 9.24
CA ALA A 101 0.83 -3.35 10.40
C ALA A 101 0.24 -4.08 11.61
N GLN A 102 -0.81 -4.87 11.41
CA GLN A 102 -1.41 -5.70 12.47
C GLN A 102 -0.44 -6.76 12.99
N ALA A 103 0.28 -7.45 12.10
CA ALA A 103 1.25 -8.47 12.49
C ALA A 103 2.41 -7.87 13.30
N VAL A 104 2.98 -6.74 12.85
CA VAL A 104 4.06 -6.04 13.57
C VAL A 104 3.57 -5.54 14.94
N ALA A 105 2.37 -4.95 15.01
CA ALA A 105 1.78 -4.45 16.26
C ALA A 105 1.51 -5.56 17.28
N ALA A 106 1.26 -6.79 16.82
CA ALA A 106 1.07 -7.95 17.70
C ALA A 106 2.39 -8.45 18.33
N GLU A 107 3.54 -8.17 17.71
CA GLU A 107 4.85 -8.69 18.13
C GLU A 107 5.63 -7.72 19.03
N THR A 108 5.24 -6.44 19.09
CA THR A 108 5.94 -5.45 19.93
C THR A 108 5.02 -4.32 20.39
N ASN A 109 5.20 -3.89 21.63
CA ASN A 109 4.54 -2.72 22.20
C ASN A 109 5.53 -1.61 22.62
N THR A 110 6.81 -1.77 22.31
CA THR A 110 7.87 -0.82 22.69
C THR A 110 8.67 -0.32 21.50
N LEU A 111 8.94 -1.19 20.49
CA LEU A 111 9.63 -0.77 19.29
C LEU A 111 8.71 0.16 18.49
N PRO A 112 9.18 1.36 18.09
CA PRO A 112 8.37 2.26 17.26
C PRO A 112 7.92 1.61 15.94
N ILE A 113 6.66 1.83 15.61
CA ILE A 113 6.04 1.37 14.37
C ILE A 113 5.51 2.57 13.63
N VAL A 114 5.89 2.70 12.37
CA VAL A 114 5.22 3.60 11.42
C VAL A 114 4.55 2.74 10.36
N PHE A 115 3.27 2.96 10.12
CA PHE A 115 2.55 2.25 9.06
C PHE A 115 2.22 3.17 7.88
N SER A 116 1.97 2.57 6.71
CA SER A 116 1.38 3.23 5.55
C SER A 116 0.47 2.27 4.80
N ALA A 117 -0.43 2.81 3.98
CA ALA A 117 -1.40 2.03 3.22
C ALA A 117 -2.28 1.14 4.12
N VAL A 118 -2.78 1.72 5.20
CA VAL A 118 -3.73 1.09 6.12
C VAL A 118 -5.08 1.79 5.99
N THR A 119 -6.12 1.06 5.66
CA THR A 119 -7.45 1.65 5.41
C THR A 119 -8.00 2.37 6.64
N SER A 120 -7.94 1.77 7.81
CA SER A 120 -8.43 2.36 9.07
C SER A 120 -7.55 1.92 10.24
N ALA A 121 -6.81 2.86 10.81
CA ALA A 121 -5.99 2.59 11.99
C ALA A 121 -6.84 2.11 13.18
N LYS A 122 -8.04 2.67 13.35
CA LYS A 122 -8.98 2.31 14.42
C LYS A 122 -9.50 0.88 14.26
N ASP A 123 -10.03 0.53 13.08
CA ASP A 123 -10.60 -0.80 12.84
C ASP A 123 -9.51 -1.88 12.82
N ALA A 124 -8.31 -1.53 12.36
CA ALA A 124 -7.12 -2.37 12.44
C ALA A 124 -6.52 -2.48 13.86
N LYS A 125 -7.03 -1.71 14.85
CA LYS A 125 -6.53 -1.65 16.24
C LYS A 125 -5.08 -1.17 16.36
N LEU A 126 -4.68 -0.25 15.50
CA LEU A 126 -3.33 0.34 15.45
C LEU A 126 -3.30 1.69 16.18
N THR A 127 -3.69 1.69 17.45
CA THR A 127 -3.82 2.90 18.28
C THR A 127 -2.96 2.87 19.56
N ALA A 128 -1.99 1.96 19.64
CA ALA A 128 -1.06 1.89 20.78
C ALA A 128 -0.04 3.04 20.75
N ASP A 129 0.50 3.38 21.92
CA ASP A 129 1.39 4.52 22.11
C ASP A 129 2.72 4.46 21.32
N ASN A 130 3.11 3.28 20.83
CA ASN A 130 4.30 3.07 20.01
C ASN A 130 4.00 3.09 18.50
N ILE A 131 2.80 3.44 18.07
CA ILE A 131 2.35 3.35 16.66
C ILE A 131 1.98 4.74 16.12
N ALA A 132 2.46 5.05 14.92
CA ALA A 132 2.05 6.20 14.11
C ALA A 132 1.94 5.76 12.64
N GLY A 133 1.37 6.61 11.77
CA GLY A 133 1.37 6.28 10.35
C GLY A 133 0.37 7.04 9.49
N THR A 134 0.27 6.63 8.23
CA THR A 134 -0.60 7.20 7.21
C THR A 134 -1.62 6.18 6.71
N THR A 135 -2.88 6.58 6.64
CA THR A 135 -3.93 5.74 6.06
C THR A 135 -4.04 5.92 4.54
N ASP A 136 -4.79 5.01 3.90
CA ASP A 136 -5.12 5.10 2.47
C ASP A 136 -6.64 5.07 2.23
N LEU A 137 -7.45 5.32 3.27
CA LEU A 137 -8.89 5.28 3.14
C LEU A 137 -9.37 6.36 2.16
N ASN A 138 -9.94 5.91 1.06
CA ASN A 138 -10.60 6.77 0.10
C ASN A 138 -11.90 7.34 0.66
N ASP A 139 -12.35 8.44 0.05
CA ASP A 139 -13.73 8.92 0.23
C ASP A 139 -14.70 7.93 -0.44
N ILE A 140 -15.15 6.95 0.32
CA ILE A 140 -16.07 5.89 -0.15
C ILE A 140 -17.37 6.48 -0.71
N ASN A 141 -17.85 7.59 -0.16
CA ASN A 141 -19.04 8.24 -0.66
C ASN A 141 -18.83 8.77 -2.08
N LYS A 142 -17.68 9.42 -2.33
CA LYS A 142 -17.31 9.86 -3.69
C LYS A 142 -17.12 8.68 -4.65
N GLN A 143 -16.59 7.54 -4.20
CA GLN A 143 -16.49 6.35 -5.04
C GLN A 143 -17.84 5.82 -5.49
N VAL A 144 -18.81 5.73 -4.56
CA VAL A 144 -20.18 5.31 -4.89
C VAL A 144 -20.90 6.35 -5.76
N ASP A 145 -20.71 7.63 -5.48
CA ASP A 145 -21.25 8.72 -6.32
C ASP A 145 -20.68 8.66 -7.74
N LEU A 146 -19.36 8.36 -7.89
CA LEU A 146 -18.72 8.12 -9.18
C LEU A 146 -19.36 6.95 -9.94
N MET A 147 -19.70 5.84 -9.26
CA MET A 147 -20.41 4.71 -9.88
C MET A 147 -21.76 5.14 -10.44
N VAL A 148 -22.49 5.99 -9.72
CA VAL A 148 -23.80 6.53 -10.18
C VAL A 148 -23.61 7.55 -11.32
N GLU A 149 -22.56 8.35 -11.30
CA GLU A 149 -22.24 9.29 -12.39
C GLU A 149 -21.84 8.56 -13.67
N LEU A 150 -21.10 7.47 -13.55
CA LEU A 150 -20.75 6.60 -14.68
C LEU A 150 -21.98 5.90 -15.25
N ILE A 151 -22.95 5.53 -14.40
CA ILE A 151 -24.14 4.79 -14.78
C ILE A 151 -25.37 5.45 -14.14
N PRO A 152 -25.92 6.54 -14.73
CA PRO A 152 -26.99 7.34 -14.09
C PRO A 152 -28.28 6.56 -13.77
N ASN A 153 -28.49 5.42 -14.44
CA ASN A 153 -29.64 4.54 -14.20
C ASN A 153 -29.29 3.29 -13.40
N ALA A 154 -28.13 3.28 -12.74
CA ALA A 154 -27.73 2.15 -11.90
C ALA A 154 -28.77 1.91 -10.80
N LYS A 155 -29.14 0.66 -10.60
CA LYS A 155 -30.04 0.20 -9.57
C LYS A 155 -29.37 -0.71 -8.57
N LYS A 156 -28.33 -1.42 -9.01
CA LYS A 156 -27.66 -2.44 -8.23
C LYS A 156 -26.15 -2.38 -8.40
N ILE A 157 -25.46 -2.18 -7.30
CA ILE A 157 -24.00 -2.21 -7.27
C ILE A 157 -23.50 -3.41 -6.46
N ALA A 158 -22.26 -3.81 -6.74
CA ALA A 158 -21.64 -4.92 -6.05
C ALA A 158 -20.25 -4.57 -5.53
N VAL A 159 -19.78 -5.34 -4.54
CA VAL A 159 -18.38 -5.34 -4.09
C VAL A 159 -17.77 -6.71 -4.30
N LEU A 160 -16.61 -6.74 -4.96
CA LEU A 160 -15.73 -7.90 -5.04
C LEU A 160 -14.56 -7.67 -4.09
N TYR A 161 -14.31 -8.59 -3.17
CA TYR A 161 -13.31 -8.40 -2.11
C TYR A 161 -12.68 -9.71 -1.63
N SER A 162 -11.48 -9.65 -1.05
CA SER A 162 -10.83 -10.80 -0.39
C SER A 162 -11.37 -11.02 1.01
N THR A 163 -11.75 -12.25 1.34
CA THR A 163 -12.39 -12.58 2.64
C THR A 163 -11.42 -12.55 3.82
N ASP A 164 -10.14 -12.62 3.57
CA ASP A 164 -9.06 -12.64 4.55
C ASP A 164 -8.39 -11.27 4.75
N GLU A 165 -8.89 -10.22 4.08
CA GLU A 165 -8.39 -8.85 4.24
C GLU A 165 -9.38 -7.96 5.01
N ALA A 166 -9.02 -7.59 6.24
CA ALA A 166 -9.85 -6.74 7.11
C ALA A 166 -10.14 -5.36 6.50
N ASN A 167 -9.18 -4.76 5.80
CA ASN A 167 -9.34 -3.52 5.05
C ASN A 167 -10.45 -3.61 4.00
N SER A 168 -10.50 -4.69 3.24
CA SER A 168 -11.49 -4.92 2.20
C SER A 168 -12.89 -5.13 2.78
N ILE A 169 -12.98 -5.80 3.93
CA ILE A 169 -14.24 -6.00 4.65
C ILE A 169 -14.79 -4.66 5.15
N VAL A 170 -13.97 -3.81 5.74
CA VAL A 170 -14.38 -2.47 6.20
C VAL A 170 -14.93 -1.63 5.04
N GLN A 171 -14.20 -1.56 3.92
CA GLN A 171 -14.65 -0.79 2.76
C GLN A 171 -15.93 -1.37 2.14
N ARG A 172 -16.07 -2.70 2.07
CA ARG A 172 -17.31 -3.36 1.62
C ARG A 172 -18.51 -2.87 2.43
N ASP A 173 -18.37 -2.81 3.76
CA ASP A 173 -19.48 -2.41 4.64
C ASP A 173 -19.79 -0.92 4.49
N MET A 174 -18.77 -0.06 4.35
CA MET A 174 -18.96 1.37 4.07
C MET A 174 -19.68 1.60 2.73
N VAL A 175 -19.28 0.89 1.66
CA VAL A 175 -19.95 0.95 0.35
C VAL A 175 -21.39 0.49 0.46
N LYS A 176 -21.65 -0.61 1.18
CA LYS A 176 -23.01 -1.10 1.42
C LYS A 176 -23.89 -0.04 2.08
N ASP A 177 -23.41 0.53 3.18
CA ASP A 177 -24.20 1.47 3.98
C ASP A 177 -24.54 2.72 3.16
N TYR A 178 -23.56 3.27 2.43
CA TYR A 178 -23.80 4.45 1.60
C TYR A 178 -24.68 4.15 0.38
N ALA A 179 -24.45 3.04 -0.31
CA ALA A 179 -25.26 2.62 -1.45
C ALA A 179 -26.75 2.43 -1.08
N VAL A 180 -27.01 1.76 0.05
CA VAL A 180 -28.37 1.57 0.56
C VAL A 180 -28.99 2.91 0.94
N SER A 181 -28.27 3.84 1.53
CA SER A 181 -28.75 5.19 1.83
C SER A 181 -29.14 6.00 0.58
N LYS A 182 -28.53 5.69 -0.56
CA LYS A 182 -28.87 6.26 -1.89
C LYS A 182 -30.03 5.52 -2.59
N GLY A 183 -30.59 4.49 -1.97
CA GLY A 183 -31.67 3.67 -2.55
C GLY A 183 -31.19 2.64 -3.59
N LEU A 184 -29.89 2.37 -3.66
CA LEU A 184 -29.33 1.34 -4.52
C LEU A 184 -29.46 -0.04 -3.86
N GLN A 185 -29.69 -1.06 -4.68
CA GLN A 185 -29.52 -2.44 -4.25
C GLN A 185 -28.04 -2.77 -4.12
N PHE A 186 -27.68 -3.51 -3.11
CA PHE A 186 -26.32 -3.92 -2.82
C PHE A 186 -26.16 -5.43 -2.81
N THR A 187 -25.06 -5.93 -3.36
CA THR A 187 -24.60 -7.31 -3.17
C THR A 187 -23.09 -7.33 -3.02
N ALA A 188 -22.53 -8.41 -2.47
CA ALA A 188 -21.08 -8.58 -2.38
C ALA A 188 -20.71 -10.04 -2.57
N ARG A 189 -19.49 -10.28 -3.11
CA ARG A 189 -18.90 -11.62 -3.20
C ARG A 189 -17.47 -11.56 -2.71
N GLY A 190 -17.20 -12.35 -1.68
CA GLY A 190 -15.86 -12.58 -1.19
C GLY A 190 -15.17 -13.66 -2.02
N ILE A 191 -13.87 -13.46 -2.23
CA ILE A 191 -12.98 -14.46 -2.83
C ILE A 191 -11.95 -14.92 -1.79
N SER A 192 -11.53 -16.17 -1.89
CA SER A 192 -10.38 -16.68 -1.14
C SER A 192 -9.13 -16.78 -2.02
N THR A 193 -9.33 -17.07 -3.31
CA THR A 193 -8.27 -17.17 -4.31
C THR A 193 -8.63 -16.36 -5.56
N ILE A 194 -7.65 -16.05 -6.39
CA ILE A 194 -7.86 -15.34 -7.65
C ILE A 194 -8.69 -16.16 -8.65
N ASP A 195 -8.68 -17.47 -8.58
CA ASP A 195 -9.48 -18.35 -9.41
C ASP A 195 -10.99 -18.16 -9.18
N ASP A 196 -11.40 -17.64 -8.02
CA ASP A 196 -12.81 -17.36 -7.70
C ASP A 196 -13.35 -16.13 -8.46
N VAL A 197 -12.48 -15.23 -8.94
CA VAL A 197 -12.84 -13.92 -9.53
C VAL A 197 -13.75 -14.09 -10.75
N ALA A 198 -13.40 -14.97 -11.68
CA ALA A 198 -14.20 -15.19 -12.88
C ALA A 198 -15.64 -15.63 -12.55
N ASN A 199 -15.77 -16.55 -11.58
CA ASN A 199 -17.08 -17.03 -11.12
C ASN A 199 -17.87 -15.91 -10.43
N ALA A 200 -17.22 -15.08 -9.62
CA ALA A 200 -17.84 -13.97 -8.92
C ALA A 200 -18.36 -12.90 -9.91
N LEU A 201 -17.54 -12.49 -10.89
CA LEU A 201 -17.92 -11.50 -11.91
C LEU A 201 -19.07 -12.01 -12.78
N ASN A 202 -19.01 -13.26 -13.24
CA ASN A 202 -20.09 -13.88 -14.01
C ASN A 202 -21.40 -14.01 -13.21
N ALA A 203 -21.30 -14.25 -11.90
CA ALA A 203 -22.46 -14.26 -11.03
C ALA A 203 -23.07 -12.84 -10.88
N PHE A 204 -22.26 -11.80 -10.71
CA PHE A 204 -22.74 -10.43 -10.69
C PHE A 204 -23.48 -10.05 -11.99
N LYS A 205 -22.95 -10.45 -13.14
CA LYS A 205 -23.65 -10.24 -14.44
C LYS A 205 -25.02 -10.93 -14.48
N ARG A 206 -25.08 -12.21 -14.08
CA ARG A 206 -26.38 -12.94 -14.01
C ARG A 206 -27.37 -12.30 -13.04
N ASP A 207 -26.86 -11.75 -11.93
CA ASP A 207 -27.67 -11.10 -10.89
C ASP A 207 -28.10 -9.68 -11.26
N GLY A 208 -27.74 -9.18 -12.47
CA GLY A 208 -28.10 -7.85 -12.96
C GLY A 208 -27.41 -6.73 -12.21
N VAL A 209 -26.14 -6.91 -11.84
CA VAL A 209 -25.30 -5.85 -11.27
C VAL A 209 -24.91 -4.87 -12.36
N ASP A 210 -25.05 -3.58 -12.07
CA ASP A 210 -24.74 -2.51 -13.02
C ASP A 210 -23.28 -2.06 -12.94
N CYS A 211 -22.69 -2.08 -11.74
CA CYS A 211 -21.30 -1.68 -11.51
C CYS A 211 -20.70 -2.45 -10.31
N VAL A 212 -19.41 -2.75 -10.40
CA VAL A 212 -18.64 -3.42 -9.34
C VAL A 212 -17.65 -2.45 -8.72
N TYR A 213 -17.55 -2.43 -7.40
CA TYR A 213 -16.47 -1.79 -6.67
C TYR A 213 -15.46 -2.84 -6.20
N ILE A 214 -14.18 -2.57 -6.36
CA ILE A 214 -13.09 -3.34 -5.76
C ILE A 214 -12.36 -2.43 -4.77
N PRO A 215 -12.33 -2.76 -3.47
CA PRO A 215 -11.62 -1.98 -2.44
C PRO A 215 -10.12 -1.83 -2.70
N THR A 216 -9.39 -1.15 -1.80
CA THR A 216 -7.92 -1.23 -1.72
C THR A 216 -7.52 -2.64 -1.21
N ASP A 217 -7.77 -3.62 -2.05
CA ASP A 217 -7.62 -5.06 -1.80
C ASP A 217 -6.27 -5.52 -2.35
N ASN A 218 -5.36 -5.93 -1.48
CA ASN A 218 -3.99 -6.22 -1.87
C ASN A 218 -3.88 -7.45 -2.80
N LYS A 219 -4.71 -8.47 -2.56
CA LYS A 219 -4.73 -9.69 -3.39
C LYS A 219 -5.26 -9.38 -4.78
N LEU A 220 -6.36 -8.63 -4.90
CA LEU A 220 -6.93 -8.22 -6.18
C LEU A 220 -6.02 -7.22 -6.90
N ALA A 221 -5.36 -6.29 -6.20
CA ALA A 221 -4.39 -5.37 -6.79
C ALA A 221 -3.16 -6.10 -7.36
N ALA A 222 -2.63 -7.09 -6.63
CA ALA A 222 -1.52 -7.91 -7.13
C ALA A 222 -1.89 -8.74 -8.37
N ALA A 223 -3.17 -9.08 -8.53
CA ALA A 223 -3.70 -9.86 -9.63
C ALA A 223 -4.56 -9.05 -10.61
N ALA A 224 -4.43 -7.71 -10.65
CA ALA A 224 -5.32 -6.83 -11.41
C ALA A 224 -5.37 -7.16 -12.91
N ASP A 225 -4.26 -7.60 -13.51
CA ASP A 225 -4.24 -8.05 -14.91
C ASP A 225 -5.13 -9.29 -15.11
N SER A 226 -5.16 -10.22 -14.16
CA SER A 226 -6.05 -11.40 -14.21
C SER A 226 -7.51 -11.00 -14.00
N VAL A 227 -7.79 -10.06 -13.09
CA VAL A 227 -9.13 -9.50 -12.88
C VAL A 227 -9.66 -8.89 -14.17
N HIS A 228 -8.81 -8.10 -14.87
CA HIS A 228 -9.15 -7.52 -16.17
C HIS A 228 -9.48 -8.59 -17.22
N ALA A 229 -8.61 -9.59 -17.37
CA ALA A 229 -8.82 -10.67 -18.33
C ALA A 229 -10.13 -11.42 -18.05
N PHE A 230 -10.39 -11.81 -16.81
CA PHE A 230 -11.64 -12.48 -16.44
C PHE A 230 -12.88 -11.63 -16.67
N ASN A 231 -12.79 -10.30 -16.46
CA ASN A 231 -13.89 -9.39 -16.72
C ASN A 231 -14.15 -9.21 -18.21
N LYS A 232 -13.11 -8.91 -18.99
CA LYS A 232 -13.16 -8.69 -20.44
C LYS A 232 -13.66 -9.92 -21.21
N ASP A 233 -13.16 -11.10 -20.85
CA ASP A 233 -13.49 -12.36 -21.54
C ASP A 233 -14.83 -12.97 -21.08
N GLY A 234 -15.49 -12.37 -20.06
CA GLY A 234 -16.70 -12.91 -19.46
C GLY A 234 -17.78 -11.89 -19.14
N ALA A 235 -17.67 -11.23 -18.01
CA ALA A 235 -18.74 -10.41 -17.46
C ALA A 235 -18.92 -9.06 -18.18
N ASN A 236 -17.84 -8.41 -18.58
CA ASN A 236 -17.82 -7.06 -19.16
C ASN A 236 -18.53 -6.01 -18.28
N LEU A 237 -18.30 -6.08 -16.97
CA LEU A 237 -18.89 -5.16 -15.99
C LEU A 237 -18.01 -3.91 -15.82
N PRO A 238 -18.58 -2.70 -15.73
CA PRO A 238 -17.86 -1.54 -15.27
C PRO A 238 -17.32 -1.77 -13.84
N ILE A 239 -16.01 -1.57 -13.64
CA ILE A 239 -15.34 -1.73 -12.34
C ILE A 239 -14.79 -0.37 -11.91
N VAL A 240 -15.16 0.09 -10.71
CA VAL A 240 -14.54 1.21 -10.01
C VAL A 240 -13.60 0.63 -8.96
N CYS A 241 -12.35 1.07 -8.96
CA CYS A 241 -11.33 0.55 -8.05
C CYS A 241 -11.10 1.49 -6.86
N GLY A 242 -10.64 0.94 -5.75
CA GLY A 242 -10.27 1.69 -4.55
C GLY A 242 -8.95 2.45 -4.70
N GLU A 243 -8.14 2.20 -5.74
CA GLU A 243 -6.85 2.86 -5.90
C GLU A 243 -6.43 2.97 -7.38
N ASN A 244 -5.52 3.93 -7.67
CA ASN A 244 -5.13 4.31 -9.02
C ASN A 244 -4.45 3.19 -9.80
N GLU A 245 -3.54 2.43 -9.18
CA GLU A 245 -2.71 1.47 -9.88
C GLU A 245 -3.51 0.23 -10.30
N MET A 246 -4.48 -0.19 -9.48
CA MET A 246 -5.44 -1.22 -9.84
C MET A 246 -6.38 -0.71 -10.95
N ASN A 247 -6.84 0.57 -10.85
CA ASN A 247 -7.67 1.19 -11.88
C ASN A 247 -6.97 1.23 -13.23
N ASN A 248 -5.66 1.52 -13.25
CA ASN A 248 -4.87 1.55 -14.50
C ASN A 248 -4.83 0.18 -15.21
N LYS A 249 -5.17 -0.91 -14.53
CA LYS A 249 -5.13 -2.27 -15.05
C LYS A 249 -6.51 -2.88 -15.29
N CYS A 250 -7.46 -2.76 -14.35
CA CYS A 250 -8.73 -3.48 -14.43
C CYS A 250 -9.97 -2.62 -14.17
N GLY A 251 -9.82 -1.39 -13.69
CA GLY A 251 -10.93 -0.48 -13.46
C GLY A 251 -11.13 0.51 -14.60
N ILE A 252 -12.30 1.16 -14.62
CA ILE A 252 -12.61 2.23 -15.58
C ILE A 252 -12.47 3.63 -14.97
N ALA A 253 -12.58 3.74 -13.64
CA ALA A 253 -12.43 5.00 -12.91
C ALA A 253 -12.15 4.76 -11.42
N THR A 254 -11.56 5.76 -10.76
CA THR A 254 -11.37 5.83 -9.30
C THR A 254 -11.11 7.26 -8.85
N TYR A 255 -11.43 7.57 -7.60
CA TYR A 255 -10.81 8.65 -6.84
C TYR A 255 -9.69 8.05 -5.98
N GLY A 256 -8.44 8.16 -6.40
CA GLY A 256 -7.31 7.47 -5.76
C GLY A 256 -6.44 8.37 -4.90
N VAL A 257 -5.68 7.73 -4.02
CA VAL A 257 -4.65 8.34 -3.16
C VAL A 257 -3.30 8.20 -3.86
N ASP A 258 -2.43 9.19 -3.68
CA ASP A 258 -1.02 9.08 -4.08
C ASP A 258 -0.24 8.25 -3.03
N TYR A 259 0.06 7.01 -3.39
CA TYR A 259 0.79 6.09 -2.50
C TYR A 259 2.25 6.49 -2.28
N TYR A 260 2.89 7.14 -3.24
CA TYR A 260 4.23 7.69 -3.02
C TYR A 260 4.19 8.80 -1.96
N ALA A 261 3.23 9.72 -2.06
CA ALA A 261 3.07 10.82 -1.12
C ALA A 261 2.77 10.35 0.32
N ILE A 262 1.91 9.33 0.51
CA ILE A 262 1.68 8.79 1.85
C ILE A 262 2.92 8.06 2.41
N GLY A 263 3.74 7.46 1.56
CA GLY A 263 5.06 6.91 1.92
C GLY A 263 6.04 8.01 2.35
N VAL A 264 6.13 9.10 1.60
CA VAL A 264 6.92 10.29 1.95
C VAL A 264 6.50 10.84 3.32
N ARG A 265 5.19 10.95 3.56
CA ARG A 265 4.69 11.44 4.85
C ARG A 265 5.02 10.50 6.01
N ALA A 266 4.92 9.20 5.79
CA ALA A 266 5.33 8.18 6.77
C ALA A 266 6.84 8.28 7.10
N ALA A 267 7.68 8.61 6.12
CA ALA A 267 9.12 8.82 6.32
C ALA A 267 9.41 10.04 7.23
N GLU A 268 8.67 11.13 7.05
CA GLU A 268 8.78 12.32 7.92
C GLU A 268 8.39 12.00 9.37
N MET A 269 7.34 11.19 9.57
CA MET A 269 6.96 10.67 10.90
C MET A 269 8.07 9.80 11.50
N ALA A 270 8.63 8.88 10.70
CA ALA A 270 9.73 8.01 11.13
C ALA A 270 10.98 8.80 11.51
N TYR A 271 11.31 9.83 10.74
CA TYR A 271 12.44 10.72 11.02
C TYR A 271 12.24 11.48 12.35
N ASP A 272 11.06 12.05 12.60
CA ASP A 272 10.75 12.75 13.85
C ASP A 272 10.86 11.79 15.06
N ILE A 273 10.45 10.53 14.90
CA ILE A 273 10.54 9.49 15.93
C ILE A 273 12.01 9.10 16.19
N LEU A 274 12.75 8.75 15.13
CA LEU A 274 14.13 8.29 15.23
C LEU A 274 15.09 9.36 15.75
N THR A 275 14.82 10.64 15.47
CA THR A 275 15.59 11.76 15.99
C THR A 275 15.13 12.25 17.36
N GLY A 276 14.07 11.67 17.92
CA GLY A 276 13.53 12.04 19.23
C GLY A 276 12.80 13.38 19.24
N LYS A 277 12.43 13.93 18.08
CA LYS A 277 11.66 15.18 17.98
C LYS A 277 10.24 15.02 18.46
N LYS A 278 9.63 13.84 18.17
CA LYS A 278 8.27 13.47 18.60
C LYS A 278 8.21 11.99 18.92
N THR A 279 7.28 11.63 19.77
CA THR A 279 6.89 10.24 20.01
C THR A 279 5.83 9.77 19.02
N PRO A 280 5.69 8.46 18.75
CA PRO A 280 4.60 7.95 17.92
C PRO A 280 3.22 8.38 18.42
N LYS A 281 3.02 8.41 19.75
CA LYS A 281 1.77 8.87 20.37
C LYS A 281 1.41 10.31 20.06
N GLU A 282 2.39 11.22 20.03
CA GLU A 282 2.18 12.64 19.69
C GLU A 282 1.85 12.84 18.21
N ILE A 283 2.37 11.96 17.36
CA ILE A 283 2.09 12.00 15.90
C ILE A 283 0.72 11.41 15.61
N GLY A 284 0.41 10.23 16.15
CA GLY A 284 -0.79 9.49 15.83
C GLY A 284 -0.82 9.02 14.36
N TYR A 285 -2.00 9.08 13.73
CA TYR A 285 -2.12 8.76 12.32
C TYR A 285 -2.79 9.91 11.55
N GLU A 286 -2.50 9.95 10.24
CA GLU A 286 -3.04 10.96 9.33
C GLU A 286 -3.78 10.28 8.18
N ASP A 287 -4.98 10.79 7.87
CA ASP A 287 -5.77 10.38 6.71
C ASP A 287 -5.37 11.20 5.47
N PRO A 288 -5.44 10.62 4.25
CA PRO A 288 -5.14 11.36 3.04
C PRO A 288 -6.14 12.50 2.85
N GLN A 289 -5.63 13.66 2.41
CA GLN A 289 -6.43 14.87 2.22
C GLN A 289 -6.82 15.09 0.77
N ASN A 290 -6.06 14.53 -0.16
CA ASN A 290 -6.23 14.75 -1.60
C ASN A 290 -6.53 13.42 -2.30
N PHE A 291 -7.57 13.45 -3.14
CA PHE A 291 -7.99 12.34 -3.97
C PHE A 291 -8.06 12.81 -5.42
N GLU A 292 -7.41 12.08 -6.30
CA GLU A 292 -7.37 12.40 -7.72
C GLU A 292 -8.31 11.50 -8.52
N LEU A 293 -9.14 12.11 -9.38
CA LEU A 293 -9.97 11.35 -10.31
C LEU A 293 -9.10 10.80 -11.44
N SER A 294 -9.01 9.49 -11.52
CA SER A 294 -8.36 8.76 -12.60
C SER A 294 -9.38 8.00 -13.43
N ILE A 295 -9.28 8.09 -14.76
CA ILE A 295 -10.16 7.42 -15.71
C ILE A 295 -9.32 6.57 -16.66
N ASN A 296 -9.73 5.30 -16.84
CA ASN A 296 -9.10 4.38 -17.77
C ASN A 296 -10.01 4.10 -18.96
N GLN A 297 -9.88 4.94 -20.00
CA GLN A 297 -10.66 4.82 -21.23
C GLN A 297 -10.33 3.55 -22.02
N THR A 298 -9.10 3.02 -21.88
CA THR A 298 -8.68 1.79 -22.55
C THR A 298 -9.47 0.60 -22.05
N VAL A 299 -9.47 0.37 -20.73
CA VAL A 299 -10.25 -0.72 -20.11
C VAL A 299 -11.74 -0.53 -20.38
N ALA A 300 -12.27 0.70 -20.28
CA ALA A 300 -13.67 0.96 -20.60
C ALA A 300 -14.02 0.52 -22.02
N SER A 301 -13.20 0.90 -23.01
CA SER A 301 -13.39 0.51 -24.43
C SER A 301 -13.32 -1.01 -24.62
N GLU A 302 -12.39 -1.68 -23.95
CA GLU A 302 -12.20 -3.13 -24.07
C GLU A 302 -13.37 -3.96 -23.55
N ILE A 303 -14.10 -3.44 -22.54
CA ILE A 303 -15.33 -4.07 -22.04
C ILE A 303 -16.61 -3.55 -22.72
N GLY A 304 -16.47 -2.69 -23.74
CA GLY A 304 -17.60 -2.09 -24.47
C GLY A 304 -18.37 -1.02 -23.68
N PHE A 305 -17.76 -0.39 -22.69
CA PHE A 305 -18.37 0.67 -21.87
C PHE A 305 -17.96 2.06 -22.39
N THR A 306 -18.94 2.95 -22.55
CA THR A 306 -18.68 4.35 -22.90
C THR A 306 -18.76 5.22 -21.67
N ILE A 307 -17.65 5.87 -21.30
CA ILE A 307 -17.60 6.80 -20.17
C ILE A 307 -18.38 8.07 -20.53
N PRO A 308 -19.34 8.52 -19.67
CA PRO A 308 -20.10 9.74 -19.92
C PRO A 308 -19.19 10.98 -20.03
N GLN A 309 -19.51 11.87 -20.97
CA GLN A 309 -18.74 13.09 -21.18
C GLN A 309 -18.66 13.96 -19.92
N SER A 310 -19.72 14.00 -19.11
CA SER A 310 -19.76 14.71 -17.84
C SER A 310 -18.71 14.25 -16.83
N VAL A 311 -18.27 12.98 -16.90
CA VAL A 311 -17.20 12.43 -16.06
C VAL A 311 -15.84 12.76 -16.65
N LEU A 312 -15.69 12.65 -17.99
CA LEU A 312 -14.46 13.05 -18.69
C LEU A 312 -14.09 14.51 -18.48
N ASP A 313 -15.08 15.40 -18.48
CA ASP A 313 -14.88 16.85 -18.29
C ASP A 313 -14.37 17.22 -16.89
N LYS A 314 -14.41 16.29 -15.91
CA LYS A 314 -13.86 16.49 -14.57
C LYS A 314 -12.34 16.28 -14.51
N VAL A 315 -11.79 15.43 -15.37
CA VAL A 315 -10.33 15.16 -15.45
C VAL A 315 -9.60 16.28 -16.20
N ALA A 316 -10.29 16.97 -17.09
CA ALA A 316 -9.70 18.05 -17.89
C ALA A 316 -9.54 19.40 -17.15
N LYS A 317 -9.93 19.47 -15.90
CA LYS A 317 -9.85 20.67 -15.04
C LYS A 317 -8.77 20.54 -13.99
#